data_523171d45be68798bd3ed3afd319ea0c
#
_entry.id   523171d45be68798bd3ed3afd319ea0c
#
_cell.length_a   1.000
_cell.length_b   1.000
_cell.length_c   1.000
_cell.angle_alpha   90.00
_cell.angle_beta   90.00
_cell.angle_gamma   90.00
#
_symmetry.space_group_name_H-M   'P 1'
#
loop_
_entity.id
_entity.type
_entity.pdbx_description
1 polymer ?
#
loop_
_entity_poly.entity_id
_entity_poly.type
_entity_poly.pdbx_seq_one_letter_code
_entity_poly.pdbx_strand_id
1 'polypeptide(L)'
;EGIHFPRNLEPDRIAYRACSVAASDIPACGASLKWLSITLVTSNKSLSWIKKFAKGAKLFTKDYQIPVIGGDLVVGKECSVSVGACGEVKKKDFLSRSGAKVGDSIFVSGILGLSKLGLTVLKNKEKNLSSKDKKHLKKFLKPKVHESLGIQLRGIANSCIDISDGLMGDLGHICKLSGVGAKLNYAAIP
;
A
#
# COMPACT_ATOMS: atom_id res chain seq x y z
N GLU A 1 -15.56 -1.98 -3.37
CA GLU A 1 -16.14 -2.91 -2.40
C GLU A 1 -16.23 -4.32 -2.99
N GLY A 2 -16.00 -5.36 -2.17
CA GLY A 2 -16.06 -6.76 -2.61
C GLY A 2 -14.78 -7.29 -3.27
N ILE A 3 -13.98 -6.48 -3.90
CA ILE A 3 -12.71 -6.84 -4.57
C ILE A 3 -11.52 -6.49 -3.68
N HIS A 4 -11.24 -5.20 -3.49
CA HIS A 4 -10.08 -4.71 -2.73
C HIS A 4 -10.29 -4.67 -1.22
N PHE A 5 -11.55 -4.65 -0.77
CA PHE A 5 -11.93 -4.76 0.63
C PHE A 5 -13.32 -5.42 0.78
N PRO A 6 -13.55 -6.21 1.85
CA PRO A 6 -14.83 -6.85 2.11
C PRO A 6 -15.96 -5.84 2.33
N ARG A 7 -17.20 -6.21 1.94
CA ARG A 7 -18.39 -5.34 2.06
C ARG A 7 -18.71 -4.91 3.50
N ASN A 8 -18.36 -5.72 4.47
CA ASN A 8 -18.60 -5.47 5.89
C ASN A 8 -17.37 -4.95 6.64
N LEU A 9 -16.34 -4.47 5.95
CA LEU A 9 -15.18 -3.87 6.59
C LEU A 9 -15.56 -2.50 7.18
N GLU A 10 -15.06 -2.24 8.38
CA GLU A 10 -15.28 -0.98 9.08
C GLU A 10 -14.75 0.21 8.28
N PRO A 11 -15.51 1.32 8.19
CA PRO A 11 -15.18 2.45 7.30
C PRO A 11 -13.82 3.08 7.57
N ASP A 12 -13.42 3.19 8.83
CA ASP A 12 -12.12 3.72 9.23
C ASP A 12 -10.96 2.83 8.74
N ARG A 13 -11.17 1.52 8.73
CA ARG A 13 -10.19 0.55 8.21
C ARG A 13 -10.10 0.61 6.68
N ILE A 14 -11.24 0.80 5.99
CA ILE A 14 -11.26 1.02 4.54
C ILE A 14 -10.43 2.25 4.20
N ALA A 15 -10.69 3.38 4.86
CA ALA A 15 -10.00 4.64 4.60
C ALA A 15 -8.50 4.54 4.85
N TYR A 16 -8.09 4.04 6.02
CA TYR A 16 -6.68 3.91 6.35
C TYR A 16 -5.94 3.02 5.37
N ARG A 17 -6.52 1.86 5.03
CA ARG A 17 -5.92 0.93 4.07
C ARG A 17 -5.81 1.54 2.66
N ALA A 18 -6.85 2.20 2.18
CA ALA A 18 -6.84 2.86 0.87
C ALA A 18 -5.73 3.91 0.78
N CYS A 19 -5.58 4.75 1.80
CA CYS A 19 -4.49 5.71 1.90
C CYS A 19 -3.11 5.02 1.92
N SER A 20 -2.96 3.94 2.71
CA SER A 20 -1.68 3.22 2.82
C SER A 20 -1.26 2.59 1.50
N VAL A 21 -2.19 1.97 0.78
CA VAL A 21 -1.89 1.29 -0.50
C VAL A 21 -1.51 2.33 -1.56
N ALA A 22 -2.28 3.42 -1.69
CA ALA A 22 -1.96 4.48 -2.64
C ALA A 22 -0.63 5.20 -2.32
N ALA A 23 -0.30 5.34 -1.04
CA ALA A 23 0.94 5.98 -0.61
C ALA A 23 2.17 5.07 -0.78
N SER A 24 2.02 3.76 -0.99
CA SER A 24 3.11 2.78 -1.07
C SER A 24 4.04 3.02 -2.26
N ASP A 25 3.50 3.46 -3.39
CA ASP A 25 4.27 3.78 -4.60
C ASP A 25 5.25 4.95 -4.40
N ILE A 26 4.95 5.88 -3.51
CA ILE A 26 5.73 7.09 -3.32
C ILE A 26 7.15 6.79 -2.82
N PRO A 27 7.35 6.08 -1.69
CA PRO A 27 8.69 5.71 -1.26
C PRO A 27 9.37 4.71 -2.21
N ALA A 28 8.62 3.88 -2.94
CA ALA A 28 9.19 3.02 -3.97
C ALA A 28 9.89 3.82 -5.08
N CYS A 29 9.43 5.05 -5.34
CA CYS A 29 10.11 6.01 -6.21
C CYS A 29 11.24 6.81 -5.52
N GLY A 30 11.59 6.50 -4.28
CA GLY A 30 12.52 7.30 -3.48
C GLY A 30 11.95 8.66 -3.06
N ALA A 31 10.65 8.90 -3.22
CA ALA A 31 10.02 10.17 -2.90
C ALA A 31 9.55 10.26 -1.44
N SER A 32 9.49 11.48 -0.92
CA SER A 32 8.82 11.78 0.34
C SER A 32 7.36 12.08 0.08
N LEU A 33 6.47 11.44 0.85
CA LEU A 33 5.03 11.65 0.73
C LEU A 33 4.65 13.07 1.17
N LYS A 34 3.84 13.77 0.39
CA LYS A 34 3.47 15.17 0.64
C LYS A 34 2.01 15.38 0.94
N TRP A 35 1.11 14.78 0.17
CA TRP A 35 -0.31 14.95 0.34
C TRP A 35 -1.12 13.85 -0.35
N LEU A 36 -2.38 13.76 0.03
CA LEU A 36 -3.36 12.89 -0.59
C LEU A 36 -4.55 13.68 -1.12
N SER A 37 -5.24 13.10 -2.11
CA SER A 37 -6.62 13.43 -2.47
C SER A 37 -7.47 12.16 -2.34
N ILE A 38 -8.73 12.30 -1.90
CA ILE A 38 -9.61 11.15 -1.65
C ILE A 38 -10.96 11.38 -2.30
N THR A 39 -11.31 10.56 -3.28
CA THR A 39 -12.68 10.51 -3.82
C THR A 39 -13.39 9.29 -3.27
N LEU A 40 -14.53 9.52 -2.64
CA LEU A 40 -15.39 8.49 -2.07
C LEU A 40 -16.72 8.45 -2.81
N VAL A 41 -16.99 7.35 -3.48
CA VAL A 41 -18.31 7.03 -4.02
C VAL A 41 -19.04 6.16 -3.00
N THR A 42 -20.25 6.53 -2.62
CA THR A 42 -21.03 5.75 -1.66
C THR A 42 -22.44 5.47 -2.17
N SER A 43 -22.96 4.28 -1.88
CA SER A 43 -24.34 3.92 -2.11
C SER A 43 -25.14 4.17 -0.82
N ASN A 44 -25.73 5.36 -0.66
CA ASN A 44 -26.65 5.69 0.45
C ASN A 44 -26.12 5.34 1.87
N LYS A 45 -24.84 5.62 2.12
CA LYS A 45 -24.25 5.41 3.45
C LYS A 45 -24.68 6.50 4.44
N SER A 46 -24.88 6.12 5.70
CA SER A 46 -25.24 7.06 6.76
C SER A 46 -24.12 8.07 7.02
N LEU A 47 -24.50 9.24 7.56
CA LEU A 47 -23.52 10.26 7.99
C LEU A 47 -22.53 9.70 9.03
N SER A 48 -22.97 8.80 9.91
CA SER A 48 -22.10 8.13 10.89
C SER A 48 -21.05 7.27 10.22
N TRP A 49 -21.39 6.56 9.14
CA TRP A 49 -20.46 5.79 8.33
C TRP A 49 -19.40 6.69 7.68
N ILE A 50 -19.84 7.80 7.08
CA ILE A 50 -18.94 8.77 6.44
C ILE A 50 -17.99 9.41 7.47
N LYS A 51 -18.50 9.80 8.63
CA LYS A 51 -17.69 10.32 9.74
C LYS A 51 -16.66 9.30 10.21
N LYS A 52 -17.01 8.01 10.26
CA LYS A 52 -16.09 6.95 10.65
C LYS A 52 -15.00 6.71 9.56
N PHE A 53 -15.36 6.77 8.29
CA PHE A 53 -14.42 6.76 7.18
C PHE A 53 -13.41 7.92 7.31
N ALA A 54 -13.89 9.14 7.53
CA ALA A 54 -13.04 10.31 7.72
C ALA A 54 -12.07 10.17 8.90
N LYS A 55 -12.49 9.49 10.00
CA LYS A 55 -11.59 9.18 11.12
C LYS A 55 -10.40 8.31 10.69
N GLY A 56 -10.64 7.31 9.83
CA GLY A 56 -9.58 6.45 9.30
C GLY A 56 -8.58 7.22 8.43
N ALA A 57 -9.07 8.09 7.54
CA ALA A 57 -8.23 8.97 6.74
C ALA A 57 -7.41 9.93 7.64
N LYS A 58 -8.07 10.57 8.63
CA LYS A 58 -7.39 11.44 9.61
C LYS A 58 -6.32 10.69 10.41
N LEU A 59 -6.54 9.43 10.77
CA LEU A 59 -5.53 8.63 11.45
C LEU A 59 -4.30 8.42 10.56
N PHE A 60 -4.50 8.07 9.29
CA PHE A 60 -3.40 7.93 8.34
C PHE A 60 -2.61 9.23 8.18
N THR A 61 -3.30 10.37 7.97
CA THR A 61 -2.63 11.67 7.80
C THR A 61 -1.85 12.09 9.05
N LYS A 62 -2.33 11.72 10.24
CA LYS A 62 -1.60 11.93 11.49
C LYS A 62 -0.36 11.05 11.59
N ASP A 63 -0.48 9.76 11.24
CA ASP A 63 0.63 8.79 11.34
C ASP A 63 1.78 9.16 10.39
N TYR A 64 1.49 9.74 9.22
CA TYR A 64 2.46 10.12 8.20
C TYR A 64 2.69 11.64 8.09
N GLN A 65 2.05 12.45 8.92
CA GLN A 65 2.20 13.91 8.98
C GLN A 65 1.97 14.64 7.63
N ILE A 66 0.96 14.18 6.89
CA ILE A 66 0.60 14.73 5.58
C ILE A 66 -0.86 15.16 5.53
N PRO A 67 -1.23 16.20 4.77
CA PRO A 67 -2.62 16.60 4.61
C PRO A 67 -3.37 15.78 3.54
N VAL A 68 -4.69 15.73 3.66
CA VAL A 68 -5.60 15.54 2.53
C VAL A 68 -5.93 16.93 1.99
N ILE A 69 -5.61 17.19 0.74
CA ILE A 69 -5.74 18.53 0.13
C ILE A 69 -6.99 18.67 -0.74
N GLY A 70 -7.70 17.59 -1.01
CA GLY A 70 -8.88 17.60 -1.86
C GLY A 70 -9.48 16.23 -2.05
N GLY A 71 -10.45 16.17 -2.91
CA GLY A 71 -11.21 14.96 -3.26
C GLY A 71 -12.66 15.28 -3.49
N ASP A 72 -13.49 14.23 -3.50
CA ASP A 72 -14.92 14.38 -3.74
C ASP A 72 -15.72 13.33 -2.96
N LEU A 73 -16.98 13.63 -2.72
CA LEU A 73 -17.95 12.72 -2.12
C LEU A 73 -19.15 12.59 -3.05
N VAL A 74 -19.26 11.45 -3.70
CA VAL A 74 -20.24 11.21 -4.75
C VAL A 74 -21.21 10.12 -4.34
N VAL A 75 -22.48 10.25 -4.68
CA VAL A 75 -23.48 9.19 -4.53
C VAL A 75 -23.43 8.29 -5.78
N GLY A 76 -23.28 6.98 -5.57
CA GLY A 76 -23.24 5.99 -6.64
C GLY A 76 -23.83 4.65 -6.21
N LYS A 77 -23.91 3.69 -7.13
CA LYS A 77 -24.52 2.38 -6.86
C LYS A 77 -23.68 1.52 -5.90
N GLU A 78 -22.37 1.61 -5.98
CA GLU A 78 -21.44 0.81 -5.16
C GLU A 78 -20.47 1.70 -4.39
N CYS A 79 -19.95 1.19 -3.28
CA CYS A 79 -18.94 1.90 -2.51
C CYS A 79 -17.57 1.71 -3.19
N SER A 80 -16.97 2.82 -3.61
CA SER A 80 -15.65 2.88 -4.20
C SER A 80 -14.82 3.99 -3.57
N VAL A 81 -13.53 3.74 -3.41
CA VAL A 81 -12.57 4.71 -2.88
C VAL A 81 -11.42 4.84 -3.87
N SER A 82 -11.17 6.06 -4.32
CA SER A 82 -9.98 6.40 -5.11
C SER A 82 -9.11 7.35 -4.29
N VAL A 83 -7.84 7.02 -4.15
CA VAL A 83 -6.87 7.84 -3.42
C VAL A 83 -5.74 8.20 -4.37
N GLY A 84 -5.53 9.49 -4.60
CA GLY A 84 -4.34 10.02 -5.23
C GLY A 84 -3.29 10.34 -4.16
N ALA A 85 -2.07 9.85 -4.34
CA ALA A 85 -0.93 10.18 -3.48
C ALA A 85 0.09 10.97 -4.29
N CYS A 86 0.66 12.01 -3.68
CA CYS A 86 1.71 12.79 -4.30
C CYS A 86 2.93 12.88 -3.38
N GLY A 87 4.09 12.79 -3.98
CA GLY A 87 5.37 12.89 -3.31
C GLY A 87 6.34 13.78 -4.05
N GLU A 88 7.44 14.08 -3.40
CA GLU A 88 8.51 14.92 -3.93
C GLU A 88 9.85 14.20 -3.85
N VAL A 89 10.60 14.25 -4.93
CA VAL A 89 11.96 13.71 -5.03
C VAL A 89 12.79 14.55 -6.00
N LYS A 90 14.07 14.75 -5.71
CA LYS A 90 14.98 15.36 -6.68
C LYS A 90 15.20 14.39 -7.85
N LYS A 91 15.30 14.91 -9.07
CA LYS A 91 15.48 14.10 -10.29
C LYS A 91 16.63 13.08 -10.17
N LYS A 92 17.74 13.47 -9.55
CA LYS A 92 18.91 12.59 -9.34
C LYS A 92 18.69 11.46 -8.33
N ASP A 93 17.70 11.60 -7.44
CA ASP A 93 17.39 10.69 -6.34
C ASP A 93 16.17 9.79 -6.66
N PHE A 94 15.58 9.96 -7.86
CA PHE A 94 14.41 9.22 -8.28
C PHE A 94 14.76 7.74 -8.54
N LEU A 95 14.05 6.85 -7.89
CA LEU A 95 14.14 5.41 -8.09
C LEU A 95 13.09 4.97 -9.13
N SER A 96 13.58 4.44 -10.23
CA SER A 96 12.71 3.91 -11.29
C SER A 96 12.45 2.42 -11.09
N ARG A 97 11.39 1.92 -11.70
CA ARG A 97 11.16 0.48 -11.91
C ARG A 97 12.10 -0.10 -12.97
N SER A 98 12.74 0.74 -13.78
CA SER A 98 13.78 0.37 -14.76
C SER A 98 15.15 0.73 -14.22
N GLY A 99 16.21 0.02 -14.68
CA GLY A 99 17.58 0.33 -14.28
C GLY A 99 18.28 -0.78 -13.52
N ALA A 100 17.60 -1.90 -13.24
CA ALA A 100 18.24 -3.11 -12.71
C ALA A 100 19.26 -3.67 -13.70
N LYS A 101 20.38 -4.18 -13.17
CA LYS A 101 21.51 -4.68 -13.95
C LYS A 101 21.79 -6.14 -13.62
N VAL A 102 22.39 -6.86 -14.57
CA VAL A 102 22.91 -8.20 -14.30
C VAL A 102 23.94 -8.12 -13.18
N GLY A 103 23.81 -8.97 -12.17
CA GLY A 103 24.66 -8.97 -10.97
C GLY A 103 24.07 -8.22 -9.77
N ASP A 104 22.97 -7.46 -9.94
CA ASP A 104 22.29 -6.83 -8.82
C ASP A 104 21.72 -7.86 -7.86
N SER A 105 21.83 -7.58 -6.56
CA SER A 105 21.17 -8.35 -5.51
C SER A 105 19.72 -7.90 -5.33
N ILE A 106 18.81 -8.87 -5.09
CA ILE A 106 17.39 -8.62 -4.88
C ILE A 106 17.09 -8.61 -3.40
N PHE A 107 16.49 -7.52 -2.91
CA PHE A 107 16.11 -7.35 -1.51
C PHE A 107 14.60 -7.14 -1.37
N VAL A 108 14.05 -7.58 -0.25
CA VAL A 108 12.67 -7.37 0.15
C VAL A 108 12.63 -6.78 1.56
N SER A 109 11.83 -5.75 1.78
CA SER A 109 11.77 -4.99 3.04
C SER A 109 10.96 -5.67 4.16
N GLY A 110 10.54 -6.92 3.99
CA GLY A 110 9.75 -7.60 5.01
C GLY A 110 9.26 -8.98 4.61
N ILE A 111 8.50 -9.60 5.51
CA ILE A 111 7.95 -10.95 5.28
C ILE A 111 6.77 -10.87 4.31
N LEU A 112 6.84 -11.67 3.26
CA LEU A 112 5.84 -11.75 2.21
C LEU A 112 4.60 -12.54 2.65
N GLY A 113 3.48 -12.27 1.99
CA GLY A 113 2.23 -13.03 2.19
C GLY A 113 1.42 -12.66 3.45
N LEU A 114 1.97 -11.90 4.41
CA LEU A 114 1.26 -11.56 5.66
C LEU A 114 -0.05 -10.81 5.44
N SER A 115 -0.12 -9.94 4.44
CA SER A 115 -1.36 -9.22 4.09
C SER A 115 -2.43 -10.18 3.56
N LYS A 116 -2.05 -11.18 2.75
CA LYS A 116 -2.96 -12.23 2.26
C LYS A 116 -3.49 -13.07 3.41
N LEU A 117 -2.63 -13.49 4.33
CA LEU A 117 -3.04 -14.20 5.54
C LEU A 117 -4.03 -13.36 6.38
N GLY A 118 -3.76 -12.05 6.54
CA GLY A 118 -4.67 -11.14 7.22
C GLY A 118 -6.05 -11.03 6.56
N LEU A 119 -6.11 -11.04 5.23
CA LEU A 119 -7.37 -11.09 4.49
C LEU A 119 -8.10 -12.42 4.71
N THR A 120 -7.40 -13.54 4.75
CA THR A 120 -7.97 -14.86 5.04
C THR A 120 -8.60 -14.89 6.44
N VAL A 121 -7.86 -14.43 7.45
CA VAL A 121 -8.37 -14.28 8.83
C VAL A 121 -9.64 -13.43 8.85
N LEU A 122 -9.66 -12.30 8.13
CA LEU A 122 -10.82 -11.43 8.07
C LEU A 122 -12.05 -12.11 7.42
N LYS A 123 -11.84 -12.92 6.38
CA LYS A 123 -12.90 -13.65 5.67
C LYS A 123 -13.50 -14.79 6.51
N ASN A 124 -12.68 -15.47 7.30
CA ASN A 124 -13.11 -16.59 8.14
C ASN A 124 -13.98 -16.18 9.33
N LYS A 125 -14.09 -14.88 9.65
CA LYS A 125 -14.95 -14.32 10.72
C LYS A 125 -14.77 -15.01 12.08
N GLU A 126 -13.58 -15.53 12.38
CA GLU A 126 -13.31 -16.16 13.67
C GLU A 126 -13.48 -15.17 14.83
N LYS A 127 -14.23 -15.58 15.86
CA LYS A 127 -14.48 -14.73 17.03
C LYS A 127 -13.26 -14.63 17.94
N ASN A 128 -12.46 -15.72 18.04
CA ASN A 128 -11.28 -15.79 18.91
C ASN A 128 -10.02 -15.82 18.07
N LEU A 129 -9.44 -14.64 17.82
CA LEU A 129 -8.20 -14.49 17.06
C LEU A 129 -6.97 -14.73 17.95
N SER A 130 -6.08 -15.60 17.52
CA SER A 130 -4.75 -15.76 18.13
C SER A 130 -3.91 -14.47 18.01
N SER A 131 -2.85 -14.36 18.79
CA SER A 131 -1.90 -13.24 18.66
C SER A 131 -1.29 -13.15 17.27
N LYS A 132 -1.06 -14.30 16.62
CA LYS A 132 -0.56 -14.41 15.25
C LYS A 132 -1.59 -13.86 14.23
N ASP A 133 -2.86 -14.23 14.37
CA ASP A 133 -3.95 -13.74 13.50
C ASP A 133 -4.15 -12.24 13.62
N LYS A 134 -4.10 -11.70 14.84
CA LYS A 134 -4.14 -10.24 15.07
C LYS A 134 -2.99 -9.52 14.37
N LYS A 135 -1.77 -10.10 14.37
CA LYS A 135 -0.62 -9.55 13.65
C LYS A 135 -0.83 -9.56 12.14
N HIS A 136 -1.32 -10.67 11.58
CA HIS A 136 -1.64 -10.79 10.15
C HIS A 136 -2.74 -9.82 9.75
N LEU A 137 -3.82 -9.75 10.53
CA LEU A 137 -4.94 -8.82 10.30
C LEU A 137 -4.45 -7.36 10.31
N LYS A 138 -3.57 -6.99 11.25
CA LYS A 138 -2.98 -5.64 11.28
C LYS A 138 -2.20 -5.33 10.00
N LYS A 139 -1.45 -6.30 9.44
CA LYS A 139 -0.71 -6.12 8.18
C LYS A 139 -1.62 -5.89 6.98
N PHE A 140 -2.79 -6.52 6.95
CA PHE A 140 -3.80 -6.26 5.92
C PHE A 140 -4.48 -4.90 6.10
N LEU A 141 -4.93 -4.58 7.33
CA LEU A 141 -5.73 -3.38 7.59
C LEU A 141 -4.92 -2.09 7.61
N LYS A 142 -3.66 -2.17 8.05
CA LYS A 142 -2.72 -1.05 8.16
C LYS A 142 -1.38 -1.43 7.54
N PRO A 143 -1.28 -1.55 6.20
CA PRO A 143 0.00 -1.74 5.54
C PRO A 143 0.93 -0.57 5.88
N LYS A 144 2.19 -0.87 6.14
CA LYS A 144 3.19 0.17 6.44
C LYS A 144 3.69 0.80 5.14
N VAL A 145 3.68 2.12 5.07
CA VAL A 145 4.38 2.88 4.04
C VAL A 145 5.84 3.04 4.47
N HIS A 146 6.78 2.59 3.66
CA HIS A 146 8.20 2.50 4.01
C HIS A 146 8.99 3.76 3.59
N GLU A 147 8.51 4.95 3.97
CA GLU A 147 9.08 6.23 3.52
C GLU A 147 10.57 6.38 3.84
N SER A 148 10.96 6.12 5.08
CA SER A 148 12.37 6.22 5.49
C SER A 148 13.29 5.28 4.70
N LEU A 149 12.80 4.08 4.37
CA LEU A 149 13.55 3.12 3.57
C LEU A 149 13.71 3.61 2.12
N GLY A 150 12.65 4.10 1.49
CA GLY A 150 12.70 4.66 0.14
C GLY A 150 13.72 5.79 0.03
N ILE A 151 13.77 6.67 1.04
CA ILE A 151 14.76 7.75 1.11
C ILE A 151 16.19 7.20 1.24
N GLN A 152 16.40 6.19 2.09
CA GLN A 152 17.73 5.59 2.30
C GLN A 152 18.24 4.83 1.07
N LEU A 153 17.37 4.35 0.20
CA LEU A 153 17.75 3.64 -1.02
C LEU A 153 18.22 4.57 -2.16
N ARG A 154 18.05 5.89 -2.02
CA ARG A 154 18.52 6.87 -3.01
C ARG A 154 20.01 6.74 -3.25
N GLY A 155 20.42 6.64 -4.52
CA GLY A 155 21.83 6.47 -4.90
C GLY A 155 22.44 5.10 -4.56
N ILE A 156 21.67 4.19 -3.97
CA ILE A 156 22.10 2.81 -3.64
C ILE A 156 21.40 1.80 -4.54
N ALA A 157 20.07 1.87 -4.62
CA ALA A 157 19.31 0.93 -5.45
C ALA A 157 19.29 1.37 -6.92
N ASN A 158 19.51 0.42 -7.83
CA ASN A 158 19.40 0.64 -9.28
C ASN A 158 17.95 0.68 -9.75
N SER A 159 17.04 -0.03 -9.07
CA SER A 159 15.60 -0.03 -9.32
C SER A 159 14.84 -0.35 -8.05
N CYS A 160 13.58 0.08 -8.00
CA CYS A 160 12.72 -0.18 -6.86
C CYS A 160 11.25 -0.24 -7.31
N ILE A 161 10.46 -1.06 -6.61
CA ILE A 161 9.01 -1.17 -6.76
C ILE A 161 8.43 -1.54 -5.39
N ASP A 162 7.22 -1.10 -5.08
CA ASP A 162 6.48 -1.66 -3.95
C ASP A 162 5.92 -3.05 -4.31
N ILE A 163 5.58 -3.86 -3.31
CA ILE A 163 4.97 -5.17 -3.53
C ILE A 163 3.48 -5.09 -3.26
N SER A 164 2.69 -5.06 -4.33
CA SER A 164 1.24 -4.95 -4.32
C SER A 164 0.55 -6.24 -4.81
N ASP A 165 1.00 -6.78 -5.92
CA ASP A 165 0.44 -7.98 -6.57
C ASP A 165 1.20 -9.26 -6.22
N GLY A 166 2.34 -9.12 -5.56
CA GLY A 166 3.20 -10.19 -5.09
C GLY A 166 4.55 -10.22 -5.77
N LEU A 167 5.52 -10.86 -5.09
CA LEU A 167 6.92 -10.84 -5.48
C LEU A 167 7.16 -11.14 -6.97
N MET A 168 6.52 -12.17 -7.51
CA MET A 168 6.76 -12.58 -8.90
C MET A 168 6.24 -11.56 -9.91
N GLY A 169 5.05 -10.98 -9.67
CA GLY A 169 4.47 -9.96 -10.54
C GLY A 169 5.28 -8.68 -10.52
N ASP A 170 5.55 -8.16 -9.33
CA ASP A 170 6.21 -6.87 -9.16
C ASP A 170 7.69 -6.94 -9.57
N LEU A 171 8.42 -8.02 -9.24
CA LEU A 171 9.77 -8.25 -9.74
C LEU A 171 9.78 -8.43 -11.27
N GLY A 172 8.76 -9.08 -11.82
CA GLY A 172 8.58 -9.22 -13.26
C GLY A 172 8.50 -7.89 -14.00
N HIS A 173 7.86 -6.88 -13.37
CA HIS A 173 7.83 -5.51 -13.91
C HIS A 173 9.22 -4.88 -13.96
N ILE A 174 10.03 -5.01 -12.88
CA ILE A 174 11.43 -4.55 -12.87
C ILE A 174 12.22 -5.24 -13.98
N CYS A 175 12.15 -6.57 -14.07
CA CYS A 175 12.88 -7.35 -15.06
C CYS A 175 12.52 -6.92 -16.49
N LYS A 176 11.23 -6.82 -16.79
CA LYS A 176 10.73 -6.41 -18.10
C LYS A 176 11.20 -5.01 -18.50
N LEU A 177 11.09 -4.04 -17.60
CA LEU A 177 11.44 -2.64 -17.85
C LEU A 177 12.96 -2.42 -17.91
N SER A 178 13.75 -3.32 -17.30
CA SER A 178 15.21 -3.25 -17.28
C SER A 178 15.87 -4.14 -18.34
N GLY A 179 15.11 -4.98 -19.06
CA GLY A 179 15.65 -5.91 -20.06
C GLY A 179 16.51 -7.03 -19.45
N VAL A 180 16.25 -7.45 -18.20
CA VAL A 180 17.02 -8.47 -17.48
C VAL A 180 16.11 -9.58 -16.95
N GLY A 181 16.72 -10.72 -16.57
CA GLY A 181 16.04 -11.79 -15.84
C GLY A 181 16.39 -11.77 -14.35
N ALA A 182 15.63 -12.52 -13.54
CA ALA A 182 15.92 -12.71 -12.12
C ALA A 182 15.97 -14.20 -11.76
N LYS A 183 16.94 -14.58 -10.92
CA LYS A 183 17.04 -15.91 -10.33
C LYS A 183 16.79 -15.79 -8.83
N LEU A 184 15.73 -16.42 -8.33
CA LEU A 184 15.39 -16.43 -6.92
C LEU A 184 15.77 -17.77 -6.28
N ASN A 185 16.37 -17.71 -5.10
CA ASN A 185 16.50 -18.87 -4.24
C ASN A 185 15.25 -18.93 -3.34
N TYR A 186 14.41 -19.94 -3.52
CA TYR A 186 13.17 -20.10 -2.77
C TYR A 186 13.41 -20.11 -1.24
N ALA A 187 14.48 -20.76 -0.78
CA ALA A 187 14.82 -20.82 0.65
C ALA A 187 15.26 -19.48 1.24
N ALA A 188 15.61 -18.50 0.42
CA ALA A 188 16.00 -17.15 0.86
C ALA A 188 14.85 -16.13 0.84
N ILE A 189 13.65 -16.54 0.41
CA ILE A 189 12.47 -15.67 0.42
C ILE A 189 11.94 -15.56 1.86
N PRO A 190 11.82 -14.35 2.44
CA PRO A 190 11.39 -14.15 3.82
C PRO A 190 9.89 -14.38 4.07
#